data_d094ce478bf193572903a533a8e13dd3
#
_entry.id   d094ce478bf193572903a533a8e13dd3
#
_cell.length_a   1.000
_cell.length_b   1.000
_cell.length_c   1.000
_cell.angle_alpha   90.00
_cell.angle_beta   90.00
_cell.angle_gamma   90.00
#
_symmetry.space_group_name_H-M   'P 1'
#
loop_
_entity.id
_entity.type
_entity.pdbx_description
1 polymer ?
#
loop_
_entity_poly.entity_id
_entity_poly.type
_entity_poly.pdbx_seq_one_letter_code
_entity_poly.pdbx_strand_id
1 'polypeptide(L)'
;ADAVPADTGGLSKQGLLTNVKRCISVGPFRDVSEAARAAGTLRGGGYDPRQRVADGDVWAGVWVYLPLSASQTAADQVLVKLKAGGIDDALQMPGPNDGSVISLGLYSDSKRAQTRVAQVQTLGFNPAIADRKRTGNVYWIDIDLKPTDGLINPADLQGEAGRIVRLEVKGCPVSGASP
;
A
#
# COMPACT_ATOMS: atom_id res chain seq x y z
N ALA A 1 25.52 -52.17 -33.10
CA ALA A 1 25.32 -50.75 -32.70
C ALA A 1 23.89 -50.57 -32.26
N ASP A 2 23.60 -50.82 -31.00
CA ASP A 2 22.25 -50.69 -30.44
C ASP A 2 22.15 -49.39 -29.67
N ALA A 3 21.40 -48.47 -30.23
CA ALA A 3 21.01 -47.27 -29.55
C ALA A 3 19.89 -47.61 -28.55
N VAL A 4 20.19 -47.53 -27.28
CA VAL A 4 19.22 -47.58 -26.21
C VAL A 4 18.49 -46.27 -26.23
N PRO A 5 17.16 -46.24 -26.37
CA PRO A 5 16.43 -44.99 -26.13
C PRO A 5 16.47 -44.69 -24.64
N ALA A 6 17.12 -43.63 -24.31
CA ALA A 6 16.99 -43.05 -22.98
C ALA A 6 15.54 -42.64 -22.79
N ASP A 7 14.81 -43.45 -22.07
CA ASP A 7 13.51 -43.05 -21.51
C ASP A 7 13.78 -42.01 -20.43
N THR A 8 13.91 -40.80 -20.87
CA THR A 8 13.75 -39.67 -19.97
C THR A 8 12.28 -39.60 -19.64
N GLY A 9 11.89 -40.37 -18.62
CA GLY A 9 10.62 -40.16 -17.96
C GLY A 9 10.52 -38.71 -17.58
N GLY A 10 9.93 -37.93 -18.45
CA GLY A 10 9.61 -36.54 -18.17
C GLY A 10 8.63 -36.52 -17.02
N LEU A 11 9.15 -36.39 -15.81
CA LEU A 11 8.37 -35.89 -14.69
C LEU A 11 7.79 -34.58 -15.17
N SER A 12 6.52 -34.61 -15.60
CA SER A 12 5.85 -33.44 -16.05
C SER A 12 5.93 -32.43 -14.92
N LYS A 13 6.51 -31.27 -15.21
CA LYS A 13 6.58 -30.14 -14.26
C LYS A 13 5.22 -29.84 -13.63
N GLN A 14 4.14 -30.24 -14.27
CA GLN A 14 2.77 -30.13 -13.77
C GLN A 14 2.48 -31.05 -12.59
N GLY A 15 3.02 -32.26 -12.55
CA GLY A 15 2.83 -33.17 -11.42
C GLY A 15 3.55 -32.76 -10.14
N LEU A 16 4.68 -32.03 -10.27
CA LEU A 16 5.40 -31.45 -9.14
C LEU A 16 4.73 -30.21 -8.59
N LEU A 17 4.00 -29.46 -9.43
CA LEU A 17 3.34 -28.23 -9.02
C LEU A 17 2.03 -28.47 -8.27
N THR A 18 1.39 -29.64 -8.41
CA THR A 18 0.13 -29.97 -7.74
C THR A 18 0.30 -30.34 -6.26
N ASN A 19 1.52 -30.71 -5.84
CA ASN A 19 1.81 -31.07 -4.45
C ASN A 19 2.57 -29.98 -3.68
N VAL A 20 2.95 -28.87 -4.33
CA VAL A 20 3.60 -27.77 -3.66
C VAL A 20 2.52 -26.93 -2.97
N LYS A 21 2.55 -26.92 -1.65
CA LYS A 21 1.75 -25.98 -0.86
C LYS A 21 2.15 -24.56 -1.28
N ARG A 22 1.25 -23.87 -1.93
CA ARG A 22 1.45 -22.46 -2.24
C ARG A 22 1.10 -21.65 -1.02
N CYS A 23 2.05 -20.90 -0.51
CA CYS A 23 1.82 -19.93 0.52
C CYS A 23 1.86 -18.53 -0.08
N ILE A 24 0.86 -17.73 0.21
CA ILE A 24 0.84 -16.32 -0.16
C ILE A 24 0.77 -15.44 1.08
N SER A 25 1.36 -14.26 0.98
CA SER A 25 1.28 -13.21 1.98
C SER A 25 0.47 -12.06 1.45
N VAL A 26 -0.48 -11.58 2.23
CA VAL A 26 -1.28 -10.39 1.95
C VAL A 26 -0.95 -9.32 2.96
N GLY A 27 -0.70 -8.13 2.51
CA GLY A 27 -0.35 -6.97 3.32
C GLY A 27 0.29 -5.86 2.47
N PRO A 28 0.99 -4.94 3.09
CA PRO A 28 1.11 -4.74 4.54
C PRO A 28 -0.11 -4.02 5.13
N PHE A 29 -0.62 -4.54 6.24
CA PHE A 29 -1.61 -3.84 7.04
C PHE A 29 -0.89 -2.92 8.03
N ARG A 30 -1.44 -1.75 8.28
CA ARG A 30 -0.81 -0.73 9.14
C ARG A 30 -1.11 -0.92 10.62
N ASP A 31 -2.17 -1.64 10.96
CA ASP A 31 -2.48 -1.96 12.34
C ASP A 31 -3.01 -3.39 12.50
N VAL A 32 -2.89 -3.90 13.72
CA VAL A 32 -3.24 -5.27 14.05
C VAL A 32 -4.75 -5.53 13.92
N SER A 33 -5.58 -4.54 14.13
CA SER A 33 -7.04 -4.70 14.03
C SER A 33 -7.51 -4.83 12.58
N GLU A 34 -6.88 -4.13 11.66
CA GLU A 34 -7.14 -4.30 10.23
C GLU A 34 -6.73 -5.70 9.76
N ALA A 35 -5.55 -6.16 10.16
CA ALA A 35 -5.08 -7.51 9.86
C ALA A 35 -6.00 -8.58 10.47
N ALA A 36 -6.47 -8.39 11.70
CA ALA A 36 -7.38 -9.31 12.36
C ALA A 36 -8.73 -9.40 11.65
N ARG A 37 -9.28 -8.29 11.18
CA ARG A 37 -10.52 -8.29 10.39
C ARG A 37 -10.35 -9.04 9.07
N ALA A 38 -9.26 -8.78 8.37
CA ALA A 38 -8.95 -9.46 7.12
C ALA A 38 -8.78 -10.97 7.34
N ALA A 39 -8.09 -11.37 8.41
CA ALA A 39 -7.96 -12.76 8.78
C ALA A 39 -9.32 -13.42 9.08
N GLY A 40 -10.21 -12.71 9.75
CA GLY A 40 -11.58 -13.18 10.01
C GLY A 40 -12.37 -13.40 8.72
N THR A 41 -12.27 -12.48 7.77
CA THR A 41 -12.89 -12.62 6.45
C THR A 41 -12.36 -13.84 5.70
N LEU A 42 -11.05 -14.07 5.76
CA LEU A 42 -10.41 -15.23 5.13
C LEU A 42 -10.84 -16.55 5.78
N ARG A 43 -10.95 -16.62 7.10
CA ARG A 43 -11.47 -17.81 7.80
C ARG A 43 -12.92 -18.10 7.39
N GLY A 44 -13.74 -17.06 7.25
CA GLY A 44 -15.11 -17.19 6.75
C GLY A 44 -15.18 -17.74 5.33
N GLY A 45 -14.16 -17.50 4.52
CA GLY A 45 -14.03 -18.05 3.17
C GLY A 45 -13.39 -19.45 3.09
N GLY A 46 -13.06 -20.08 4.23
CA GLY A 46 -12.47 -21.41 4.28
C GLY A 46 -10.94 -21.46 4.23
N TYR A 47 -10.27 -20.32 4.35
CA TYR A 47 -8.81 -20.23 4.41
C TYR A 47 -8.29 -20.36 5.85
N ASP A 48 -7.01 -20.66 5.98
CA ASP A 48 -6.31 -20.75 7.27
C ASP A 48 -5.22 -19.66 7.36
N PRO A 49 -5.58 -18.43 7.73
CA PRO A 49 -4.67 -17.32 7.78
C PRO A 49 -3.85 -17.29 9.07
N ARG A 50 -2.59 -16.89 8.95
CA ARG A 50 -1.69 -16.64 10.09
C ARG A 50 -1.20 -15.20 10.01
N GLN A 51 -1.30 -14.48 11.10
CA GLN A 51 -0.78 -13.10 11.17
C GLN A 51 0.71 -13.11 11.51
N ARG A 52 1.46 -12.21 10.87
CA ARG A 52 2.89 -12.04 11.07
C ARG A 52 3.21 -10.56 11.17
N VAL A 53 4.07 -10.19 12.12
CA VAL A 53 4.62 -8.85 12.26
C VAL A 53 5.94 -8.76 11.51
N ALA A 54 6.17 -7.67 10.81
CA ALA A 54 7.44 -7.38 10.14
C ALA A 54 7.74 -5.89 10.22
N ASP A 55 9.02 -5.54 10.09
CA ASP A 55 9.41 -4.15 9.88
C ASP A 55 9.20 -3.78 8.43
N GLY A 56 8.77 -2.56 8.19
CA GLY A 56 8.57 -2.11 6.84
C GLY A 56 7.97 -0.72 6.73
N ASP A 57 7.71 -0.32 5.51
CA ASP A 57 7.05 0.93 5.20
C ASP A 57 5.54 0.71 5.16
N VAL A 58 4.84 1.51 5.94
CA VAL A 58 3.38 1.56 5.96
C VAL A 58 2.92 2.72 5.10
N TRP A 59 1.98 2.46 4.20
CA TRP A 59 1.30 3.54 3.50
C TRP A 59 0.53 4.39 4.52
N ALA A 60 0.89 5.67 4.63
CA ALA A 60 0.32 6.58 5.62
C ALA A 60 -0.84 7.41 5.07
N GLY A 61 -0.94 7.55 3.77
CA GLY A 61 -2.01 8.29 3.13
C GLY A 61 -1.61 8.96 1.82
N VAL A 62 -2.56 9.68 1.25
CA VAL A 62 -2.36 10.55 0.10
C VAL A 62 -2.06 11.95 0.62
N TRP A 63 -0.91 12.48 0.24
CA TRP A 63 -0.48 13.82 0.59
C TRP A 63 -0.81 14.80 -0.52
N VAL A 64 -1.52 15.87 -0.18
CA VAL A 64 -1.81 16.98 -1.07
C VAL A 64 -0.86 18.12 -0.73
N TYR A 65 -0.17 18.66 -1.72
CA TYR A 65 0.82 19.70 -1.50
C TYR A 65 0.98 20.62 -2.70
N LEU A 66 1.53 21.81 -2.45
CA LEU A 66 1.95 22.75 -3.50
C LEU A 66 3.48 22.71 -3.60
N PRO A 67 4.04 22.32 -4.74
CA PRO A 67 5.47 22.45 -4.96
C PRO A 67 5.84 23.93 -5.08
N LEU A 68 6.86 24.35 -4.33
CA LEU A 68 7.40 25.70 -4.41
C LEU A 68 8.83 25.65 -4.89
N SER A 69 9.13 26.39 -5.93
CA SER A 69 10.50 26.57 -6.44
C SER A 69 11.11 27.90 -6.03
N ALA A 70 10.43 28.68 -5.20
CA ALA A 70 10.72 30.08 -5.04
C ALA A 70 11.13 30.45 -3.60
N SER A 71 11.42 31.71 -3.42
CA SER A 71 11.84 32.35 -2.18
C SER A 71 10.84 32.19 -1.04
N GLN A 72 11.29 32.40 0.19
CA GLN A 72 10.46 32.45 1.39
C GLN A 72 9.31 33.47 1.26
N THR A 73 9.55 34.60 0.63
CA THR A 73 8.53 35.64 0.37
C THR A 73 7.37 35.08 -0.46
N ALA A 74 7.67 34.31 -1.51
CA ALA A 74 6.63 33.69 -2.34
C ALA A 74 5.82 32.65 -1.55
N ALA A 75 6.48 31.87 -0.69
CA ALA A 75 5.80 30.92 0.20
C ALA A 75 4.86 31.61 1.17
N ASP A 76 5.30 32.70 1.79
CA ASP A 76 4.49 33.49 2.72
C ASP A 76 3.25 34.08 2.03
N GLN A 77 3.39 34.58 0.79
CA GLN A 77 2.27 35.07 0.02
C GLN A 77 1.24 33.98 -0.31
N VAL A 78 1.70 32.79 -0.65
CA VAL A 78 0.82 31.64 -0.92
C VAL A 78 0.05 31.27 0.34
N LEU A 79 0.72 31.21 1.50
CA LEU A 79 0.07 30.92 2.77
C LEU A 79 -1.00 31.94 3.14
N VAL A 80 -0.74 33.24 2.91
CA VAL A 80 -1.71 34.31 3.14
C VAL A 80 -2.96 34.12 2.25
N LYS A 81 -2.77 33.83 0.96
CA LYS A 81 -3.87 33.59 0.03
C LYS A 81 -4.69 32.34 0.38
N LEU A 82 -4.03 31.27 0.80
CA LEU A 82 -4.70 30.04 1.25
C LEU A 82 -5.55 30.31 2.48
N LYS A 83 -5.02 31.02 3.47
CA LYS A 83 -5.73 31.38 4.67
C LYS A 83 -6.93 32.27 4.38
N ALA A 84 -6.77 33.27 3.53
CA ALA A 84 -7.88 34.13 3.09
C ALA A 84 -8.98 33.34 2.37
N GLY A 85 -8.62 32.26 1.69
CA GLY A 85 -9.56 31.35 1.03
C GLY A 85 -10.16 30.27 1.92
N GLY A 86 -9.92 30.31 3.23
CA GLY A 86 -10.48 29.38 4.20
C GLY A 86 -9.61 28.12 4.47
N ILE A 87 -8.38 28.09 3.97
CA ILE A 87 -7.42 27.01 4.20
C ILE A 87 -6.37 27.49 5.20
N ASP A 88 -6.61 27.25 6.48
CA ASP A 88 -5.78 27.72 7.60
C ASP A 88 -4.89 26.66 8.19
N ASP A 89 -4.99 25.42 7.72
CA ASP A 89 -4.16 24.27 8.13
C ASP A 89 -2.99 24.01 7.15
N ALA A 90 -2.75 24.88 6.19
CA ALA A 90 -1.61 24.78 5.29
C ALA A 90 -0.29 25.08 6.03
N LEU A 91 0.74 24.26 5.77
CA LEU A 91 2.02 24.34 6.46
C LEU A 91 3.17 24.24 5.48
N GLN A 92 4.12 25.16 5.59
CA GLN A 92 5.37 25.08 4.82
C GLN A 92 6.26 23.98 5.43
N MET A 93 6.80 23.12 4.56
CA MET A 93 7.66 22.01 4.93
C MET A 93 8.86 21.94 3.98
N PRO A 94 9.98 21.34 4.43
CA PRO A 94 11.07 21.01 3.52
C PRO A 94 10.58 20.08 2.40
N GLY A 95 10.97 20.41 1.17
CA GLY A 95 10.69 19.60 -0.01
C GLY A 95 11.93 18.91 -0.55
N PRO A 96 11.79 18.16 -1.65
CA PRO A 96 12.93 17.56 -2.32
C PRO A 96 13.89 18.62 -2.87
N ASN A 97 15.19 18.27 -2.98
CA ASN A 97 16.24 19.12 -3.57
C ASN A 97 16.43 20.49 -2.85
N ASP A 98 16.42 20.48 -1.52
CA ASP A 98 16.56 21.67 -0.69
C ASP A 98 15.49 22.76 -0.93
N GLY A 99 14.42 22.39 -1.64
CA GLY A 99 13.28 23.25 -1.85
C GLY A 99 12.31 23.23 -0.67
N SER A 100 11.24 23.98 -0.76
CA SER A 100 10.13 23.92 0.15
C SER A 100 8.82 23.60 -0.56
N VAL A 101 7.90 23.01 0.19
CA VAL A 101 6.55 22.72 -0.27
C VAL A 101 5.55 23.25 0.77
N ILE A 102 4.32 23.49 0.34
CA ILE A 102 3.24 23.77 1.25
C ILE A 102 2.36 22.52 1.35
N SER A 103 2.35 21.91 2.52
CA SER A 103 1.46 20.79 2.80
C SER A 103 0.03 21.27 2.95
N LEU A 104 -0.88 20.60 2.27
CA LEU A 104 -2.32 20.88 2.28
C LEU A 104 -3.12 19.79 2.96
N GLY A 105 -2.46 18.80 3.51
CA GLY A 105 -3.06 17.72 4.28
C GLY A 105 -2.67 16.33 3.80
N LEU A 106 -2.82 15.38 4.72
CA LEU A 106 -2.61 13.96 4.51
C LEU A 106 -3.93 13.24 4.72
N TYR A 107 -4.37 12.49 3.73
CA TYR A 107 -5.70 11.87 3.71
C TYR A 107 -5.61 10.36 3.50
N SER A 108 -6.34 9.60 4.30
CA SER A 108 -6.53 8.16 4.06
C SER A 108 -7.71 7.84 3.15
N ASP A 109 -8.43 8.85 2.73
CA ASP A 109 -9.63 8.79 1.91
C ASP A 109 -9.43 9.65 0.66
N SER A 110 -9.60 9.05 -0.52
CA SER A 110 -9.40 9.76 -1.79
C SER A 110 -10.39 10.90 -2.00
N LYS A 111 -11.62 10.75 -1.52
CA LYS A 111 -12.65 11.78 -1.66
C LYS A 111 -12.28 13.06 -0.92
N ARG A 112 -11.76 12.94 0.31
CA ARG A 112 -11.28 14.07 1.09
C ARG A 112 -10.07 14.74 0.44
N ALA A 113 -9.13 13.94 -0.08
CA ALA A 113 -7.99 14.47 -0.80
C ALA A 113 -8.42 15.27 -2.04
N GLN A 114 -9.33 14.73 -2.84
CA GLN A 114 -9.88 15.40 -4.02
C GLN A 114 -10.66 16.66 -3.66
N THR A 115 -11.39 16.64 -2.56
CA THR A 115 -12.10 17.84 -2.05
C THR A 115 -11.10 18.94 -1.74
N ARG A 116 -9.99 18.63 -1.08
CA ARG A 116 -8.92 19.60 -0.80
C ARG A 116 -8.27 20.12 -2.08
N VAL A 117 -7.98 19.25 -3.02
CA VAL A 117 -7.46 19.63 -4.34
C VAL A 117 -8.39 20.64 -5.02
N ALA A 118 -9.69 20.36 -5.05
CA ALA A 118 -10.68 21.27 -5.65
C ALA A 118 -10.74 22.62 -4.95
N GLN A 119 -10.71 22.64 -3.62
CA GLN A 119 -10.69 23.89 -2.84
C GLN A 119 -9.48 24.77 -3.18
N VAL A 120 -8.32 24.16 -3.31
CA VAL A 120 -7.07 24.87 -3.64
C VAL A 120 -7.07 25.35 -5.08
N GLN A 121 -7.62 24.56 -6.00
CA GLN A 121 -7.77 24.95 -7.41
C GLN A 121 -8.68 26.17 -7.58
N THR A 122 -9.73 26.29 -6.78
CA THR A 122 -10.62 27.49 -6.83
C THR A 122 -9.89 28.76 -6.41
N LEU A 123 -8.78 28.65 -5.67
CA LEU A 123 -7.94 29.80 -5.28
C LEU A 123 -6.86 30.13 -6.32
N GLY A 124 -6.83 29.42 -7.44
CA GLY A 124 -5.89 29.64 -8.53
C GLY A 124 -4.57 28.87 -8.43
N PHE A 125 -4.47 27.92 -7.51
CA PHE A 125 -3.27 27.09 -7.35
C PHE A 125 -3.45 25.72 -8.01
N ASN A 126 -2.32 25.05 -8.28
CA ASN A 126 -2.31 23.72 -8.87
C ASN A 126 -1.61 22.73 -7.92
N PRO A 127 -2.34 22.08 -6.99
CA PRO A 127 -1.74 21.15 -6.06
C PRO A 127 -1.34 19.84 -6.72
N ALA A 128 -0.32 19.22 -6.17
CA ALA A 128 0.13 17.88 -6.52
C ALA A 128 -0.30 16.87 -5.46
N ILE A 129 -0.34 15.60 -5.83
CA ILE A 129 -0.68 14.47 -4.96
C ILE A 129 0.46 13.46 -4.98
N ALA A 130 0.84 12.97 -3.81
CA ALA A 130 1.83 11.90 -3.67
C ALA A 130 1.44 10.93 -2.56
N ASP A 131 1.82 9.67 -2.69
CA ASP A 131 1.70 8.70 -1.61
C ASP A 131 2.75 8.99 -0.53
N ARG A 132 2.33 8.90 0.73
CA ARG A 132 3.22 9.00 1.89
C ARG A 132 3.33 7.66 2.58
N LYS A 133 4.55 7.34 3.01
CA LYS A 133 4.86 6.14 3.78
C LYS A 133 5.53 6.54 5.09
N ARG A 134 5.36 5.70 6.10
CA ARG A 134 6.07 5.79 7.37
C ARG A 134 6.72 4.44 7.68
N THR A 135 7.85 4.45 8.35
CA THR A 135 8.51 3.23 8.81
C THR A 135 7.90 2.77 10.13
N GLY A 136 7.76 1.49 10.30
CA GLY A 136 7.24 0.91 11.54
C GLY A 136 6.87 -0.55 11.39
N ASN A 137 6.13 -1.06 12.37
CA ASN A 137 5.61 -2.42 12.30
C ASN A 137 4.48 -2.49 11.28
N VAL A 138 4.58 -3.48 10.41
CA VAL A 138 3.55 -3.84 9.47
C VAL A 138 3.07 -5.25 9.76
N TYR A 139 1.86 -5.54 9.37
CA TYR A 139 1.23 -6.84 9.61
C TYR A 139 0.94 -7.50 8.28
N TRP A 140 1.33 -8.75 8.17
CA TRP A 140 1.08 -9.58 7.01
C TRP A 140 0.21 -10.76 7.41
N ILE A 141 -0.58 -11.25 6.47
CA ILE A 141 -1.34 -12.48 6.63
C ILE A 141 -0.76 -13.50 5.67
N ASP A 142 -0.22 -14.57 6.22
CA ASP A 142 0.28 -15.69 5.45
C ASP A 142 -0.81 -16.75 5.35
N ILE A 143 -1.05 -17.25 4.15
CA ILE A 143 -2.14 -18.17 3.85
C ILE A 143 -1.59 -19.34 3.06
N ASP A 144 -1.75 -20.55 3.60
CA ASP A 144 -1.47 -21.77 2.85
C ASP A 144 -2.64 -22.07 1.93
N LEU A 145 -2.41 -21.98 0.63
CA LEU A 145 -3.43 -22.29 -0.36
C LEU A 145 -3.48 -23.79 -0.64
N LYS A 146 -4.70 -24.31 -0.71
CA LYS A 146 -4.97 -25.64 -1.23
C LYS A 146 -4.97 -25.61 -2.76
N PRO A 147 -4.68 -26.74 -3.44
CA PRO A 147 -4.67 -26.78 -4.91
C PRO A 147 -5.97 -26.31 -5.57
N THR A 148 -7.08 -26.40 -4.85
CA THR A 148 -8.43 -26.03 -5.32
C THR A 148 -8.81 -24.57 -4.98
N ASP A 149 -7.98 -23.87 -4.18
CA ASP A 149 -8.27 -22.50 -3.78
C ASP A 149 -8.02 -21.55 -4.95
N GLY A 150 -8.97 -20.64 -5.16
CA GLY A 150 -8.84 -19.56 -6.12
C GLY A 150 -7.88 -18.47 -5.67
N LEU A 151 -7.68 -17.49 -6.55
CA LEU A 151 -6.90 -16.31 -6.24
C LEU A 151 -7.65 -15.43 -5.24
N ILE A 152 -6.92 -14.90 -4.26
CA ILE A 152 -7.45 -13.96 -3.29
C ILE A 152 -7.34 -12.55 -3.89
N ASN A 153 -8.46 -11.84 -3.92
CA ASN A 153 -8.50 -10.44 -4.32
C ASN A 153 -8.27 -9.54 -3.10
N PRO A 154 -7.21 -8.74 -3.07
CA PRO A 154 -6.96 -7.84 -1.94
C PRO A 154 -8.10 -6.86 -1.66
N ALA A 155 -8.89 -6.51 -2.67
CA ALA A 155 -10.04 -5.63 -2.52
C ALA A 155 -11.10 -6.17 -1.55
N ASP A 156 -11.25 -7.49 -1.48
CA ASP A 156 -12.22 -8.14 -0.59
C ASP A 156 -11.82 -8.04 0.89
N LEU A 157 -10.56 -7.70 1.16
CA LEU A 157 -10.01 -7.56 2.51
C LEU A 157 -10.01 -6.12 3.01
N GLN A 158 -10.44 -5.17 2.18
CA GLN A 158 -10.55 -3.76 2.55
C GLN A 158 -11.77 -3.54 3.45
N GLY A 159 -11.56 -2.83 4.56
CA GLY A 159 -12.58 -2.71 5.61
C GLY A 159 -13.67 -1.69 5.33
N GLU A 160 -13.35 -0.48 4.94
CA GLU A 160 -14.32 0.61 4.79
C GLU A 160 -14.36 1.15 3.37
N ALA A 161 -15.57 1.36 2.86
CA ALA A 161 -15.77 1.97 1.55
C ALA A 161 -15.19 3.39 1.53
N GLY A 162 -14.38 3.69 0.50
CA GLY A 162 -13.75 4.99 0.31
C GLY A 162 -12.35 5.12 0.93
N ARG A 163 -11.95 4.23 1.81
CA ARG A 163 -10.60 4.24 2.38
C ARG A 163 -9.62 3.59 1.40
N ILE A 164 -8.53 4.29 1.09
CA ILE A 164 -7.49 3.74 0.24
C ILE A 164 -6.62 2.79 1.08
N VAL A 165 -6.63 1.51 0.73
CA VAL A 165 -5.77 0.49 1.30
C VAL A 165 -4.88 -0.06 0.19
N ARG A 166 -3.57 -0.02 0.39
CA ARG A 166 -2.57 -0.48 -0.57
C ARG A 166 -2.07 -1.86 -0.16
N LEU A 167 -2.88 -2.87 -0.43
CA LEU A 167 -2.52 -4.26 -0.15
C LEU A 167 -1.85 -4.91 -1.35
N GLU A 168 -0.84 -5.69 -1.08
CA GLU A 168 -0.12 -6.51 -2.05
C GLU A 168 -0.33 -7.99 -1.75
N VAL A 169 -0.26 -8.81 -2.77
CA VAL A 169 -0.23 -10.27 -2.64
C VAL A 169 1.09 -10.75 -3.21
N LYS A 170 1.86 -11.47 -2.40
CA LYS A 170 3.15 -12.03 -2.81
C LYS A 170 3.37 -13.39 -2.18
N GLY A 171 4.40 -14.11 -2.62
CA GLY A 171 4.78 -15.38 -1.99
C GLY A 171 5.21 -15.18 -0.54
N CYS A 172 4.97 -16.18 0.31
CA CYS A 172 5.43 -16.14 1.70
C CYS A 172 6.96 -16.06 1.78
N PRO A 173 7.52 -15.42 2.83
CA PRO A 173 8.96 -15.44 3.05
C PRO A 173 9.44 -16.86 3.30
N VAL A 174 10.63 -17.21 2.81
CA VAL A 174 11.24 -18.51 3.01
C VAL A 174 11.61 -18.65 4.49
N SER A 175 11.16 -19.73 5.13
CA SER A 175 11.53 -20.04 6.51
C SER A 175 13.04 -20.23 6.58
N GLY A 176 13.74 -19.36 7.32
CA GLY A 176 15.19 -19.41 7.48
C GLY A 176 15.95 -18.18 7.01
N ALA A 177 15.32 -17.24 6.35
CA ALA A 177 15.89 -15.93 6.12
C ALA A 177 15.69 -15.06 7.37
N SER A 178 16.58 -15.23 8.33
CA SER A 178 16.77 -14.19 9.35
C SER A 178 17.50 -13.01 8.70
N PRO A 179 17.10 -11.77 9.00
CA PRO A 179 17.82 -10.60 8.51
C PRO A 179 19.23 -10.53 9.05
#